data_10cb634de4a0aff0501af76a73736f0d
#
_entry.id   10cb634de4a0aff0501af76a73736f0d
#
_cell.length_a   1.000
_cell.length_b   1.000
_cell.length_c   1.000
_cell.angle_alpha   90.00
_cell.angle_beta   90.00
_cell.angle_gamma   90.00
#
_symmetry.space_group_name_H-M   'P 1'
#
loop_
_entity.id
_entity.type
_entity.pdbx_description
1 polymer ?
#
loop_
_entity_poly.entity_id
_entity_poly.type
_entity_poly.pdbx_seq_one_letter_code
_entity_poly.pdbx_strand_id
1 'polypeptide(L)'
;MKSSACLLTVLVAAAFCAACTANIAPLPTTTAIFNPTDNSLTEIHDGVAITAKIDQLSVQPYQQIDNLTSFHITIDNQTGKPVEISSDAFVLKDGDGQQFRIVTPEHVKEIVSRDTVYLIPYPYIGYYYLEDQEHGAFTQTMASSLPFYAEYHPQDIFTRALPAGPILPHSKVAGVIYFLADPAQTNHVELLLFADTQLQGEPRYRFPFGVAK
;
A
#
# COMPACT_ATOMS: atom_id res chain seq x y z
N MET A 1 32.13 -19.86 35.46
CA MET A 1 31.56 -18.50 35.42
C MET A 1 31.76 -17.73 34.11
N LYS A 2 32.51 -18.25 33.08
CA LYS A 2 32.67 -17.56 31.78
C LYS A 2 31.58 -17.87 30.74
N SER A 3 30.81 -18.93 30.91
CA SER A 3 29.79 -19.36 29.94
C SER A 3 28.47 -18.57 30.05
N SER A 4 28.11 -18.09 31.23
CA SER A 4 26.85 -17.35 31.45
C SER A 4 26.86 -15.93 30.87
N ALA A 5 28.03 -15.29 30.83
CA ALA A 5 28.16 -13.94 30.28
C ALA A 5 27.99 -13.89 28.74
N CYS A 6 28.42 -14.96 28.05
CA CYS A 6 28.28 -15.07 26.61
C CYS A 6 26.82 -15.28 26.16
N LEU A 7 26.05 -16.02 26.96
CA LEU A 7 24.62 -16.27 26.70
C LEU A 7 23.78 -15.00 26.87
N LEU A 8 24.12 -14.17 27.86
CA LEU A 8 23.42 -12.91 28.11
C LEU A 8 23.65 -11.89 27.00
N THR A 9 24.88 -11.85 26.43
CA THR A 9 25.23 -10.93 25.34
C THR A 9 24.51 -11.29 24.03
N VAL A 10 24.32 -12.60 23.76
CA VAL A 10 23.58 -13.07 22.59
C VAL A 10 22.09 -12.76 22.71
N LEU A 11 21.53 -12.88 23.91
CA LEU A 11 20.10 -12.58 24.15
C LEU A 11 19.79 -11.09 24.01
N VAL A 12 20.70 -10.20 24.42
CA VAL A 12 20.55 -8.75 24.26
C VAL A 12 20.71 -8.33 22.80
N ALA A 13 21.59 -8.96 22.03
CA ALA A 13 21.75 -8.66 20.61
C ALA A 13 20.53 -9.08 19.76
N ALA A 14 19.85 -10.15 20.15
CA ALA A 14 18.64 -10.64 19.45
C ALA A 14 17.42 -9.70 19.66
N ALA A 15 17.40 -8.91 20.73
CA ALA A 15 16.30 -7.97 21.01
C ALA A 15 16.34 -6.69 20.14
N PHE A 16 17.45 -6.39 19.46
CA PHE A 16 17.59 -5.19 18.64
C PHE A 16 17.21 -5.38 17.16
N CYS A 17 16.83 -6.58 16.75
CA CYS A 17 16.42 -6.86 15.36
C CYS A 17 14.89 -6.80 15.16
N ALA A 18 14.14 -6.12 16.02
CA ALA A 18 12.77 -5.76 15.69
C ALA A 18 12.81 -4.70 14.60
N ALA A 19 12.66 -5.12 13.35
CA ALA A 19 12.45 -4.19 12.25
C ALA A 19 11.23 -3.31 12.62
N CYS A 20 11.47 -2.03 12.86
CA CYS A 20 10.42 -1.05 13.12
C CYS A 20 9.62 -0.86 11.83
N THR A 21 8.66 -1.72 11.57
CA THR A 21 7.63 -1.44 10.58
C THR A 21 6.69 -0.40 11.19
N ALA A 22 6.55 0.75 10.52
CA ALA A 22 5.62 1.77 10.97
C ALA A 22 4.20 1.19 10.98
N ASN A 23 3.58 1.18 12.15
CA ASN A 23 2.19 0.73 12.29
C ASN A 23 1.26 1.94 12.18
N ILE A 24 0.43 1.94 11.15
CA ILE A 24 -0.53 3.02 10.89
C ILE A 24 -1.90 2.57 11.38
N ALA A 25 -2.50 3.33 12.29
CA ALA A 25 -3.79 3.03 12.87
C ALA A 25 -4.72 4.26 12.83
N PRO A 26 -6.03 4.06 12.66
CA PRO A 26 -7.01 5.13 12.70
C PRO A 26 -6.98 5.88 14.03
N LEU A 27 -7.10 7.21 13.96
CA LEU A 27 -7.28 8.04 15.15
C LEU A 27 -8.78 8.34 15.36
N PRO A 28 -9.29 8.23 16.59
CA PRO A 28 -10.68 8.60 16.87
C PRO A 28 -10.94 10.07 16.53
N THR A 29 -12.05 10.33 15.86
CA THR A 29 -12.55 11.68 15.57
C THR A 29 -13.97 11.85 16.08
N THR A 30 -14.47 13.08 16.08
CA THR A 30 -15.86 13.36 16.42
C THR A 30 -16.81 13.15 15.24
N THR A 31 -16.28 13.09 14.01
CA THR A 31 -17.06 13.02 12.75
C THR A 31 -17.02 11.65 12.11
N ALA A 32 -15.90 10.93 12.24
CA ALA A 32 -15.75 9.61 11.64
C ALA A 32 -16.07 8.49 12.63
N ILE A 33 -16.81 7.50 12.16
CA ILE A 33 -17.12 6.27 12.88
C ILE A 33 -15.93 5.32 12.73
N PHE A 34 -15.33 4.96 13.86
CA PHE A 34 -14.25 3.98 13.89
C PHE A 34 -14.79 2.56 13.99
N ASN A 35 -14.34 1.67 13.10
CA ASN A 35 -14.62 0.23 13.17
C ASN A 35 -13.35 -0.53 13.61
N PRO A 36 -13.34 -1.10 14.83
CA PRO A 36 -12.17 -1.81 15.35
C PRO A 36 -11.94 -3.17 14.70
N THR A 37 -12.93 -3.72 13.99
CA THR A 37 -12.81 -5.06 13.39
C THR A 37 -11.83 -5.06 12.21
N ASP A 38 -11.82 -3.99 11.41
CA ASP A 38 -11.00 -3.86 10.21
C ASP A 38 -10.12 -2.59 10.20
N ASN A 39 -10.06 -1.88 11.33
CA ASN A 39 -9.30 -0.64 11.50
C ASN A 39 -9.64 0.41 10.43
N SER A 40 -10.92 0.62 10.19
CA SER A 40 -11.41 1.61 9.22
C SER A 40 -12.07 2.82 9.89
N LEU A 41 -12.09 3.94 9.17
CA LEU A 41 -12.84 5.14 9.48
C LEU A 41 -13.91 5.37 8.43
N THR A 42 -15.14 5.67 8.86
CA THR A 42 -16.25 5.99 7.95
C THR A 42 -16.81 7.36 8.28
N GLU A 43 -16.87 8.25 7.31
CA GLU A 43 -17.62 9.52 7.39
C GLU A 43 -18.79 9.52 6.42
N ILE A 44 -19.87 10.21 6.80
CA ILE A 44 -21.10 10.29 6.02
C ILE A 44 -21.49 11.75 5.84
N HIS A 45 -21.55 12.19 4.59
CA HIS A 45 -22.03 13.54 4.23
C HIS A 45 -23.05 13.44 3.08
N ASP A 46 -24.18 14.11 3.22
CA ASP A 46 -25.24 14.20 2.20
C ASP A 46 -25.69 12.86 1.60
N GLY A 47 -25.72 11.80 2.42
CA GLY A 47 -26.11 10.45 1.98
C GLY A 47 -25.02 9.67 1.23
N VAL A 48 -23.77 10.16 1.24
CA VAL A 48 -22.61 9.43 0.73
C VAL A 48 -21.72 9.05 1.90
N ALA A 49 -21.51 7.75 2.09
CA ALA A 49 -20.60 7.22 3.09
C ALA A 49 -19.26 6.87 2.44
N ILE A 50 -18.17 7.36 3.03
CA ILE A 50 -16.82 7.00 2.60
C ILE A 50 -16.10 6.31 3.76
N THR A 51 -15.58 5.13 3.47
CA THR A 51 -14.77 4.36 4.41
C THR A 51 -13.33 4.30 3.92
N ALA A 52 -12.40 4.66 4.78
CA ALA A 52 -10.97 4.60 4.51
C ALA A 52 -10.28 3.68 5.51
N LYS A 53 -9.40 2.81 5.04
CA LYS A 53 -8.49 2.01 5.85
C LYS A 53 -7.14 1.89 5.17
N ILE A 54 -6.10 1.68 5.97
CA ILE A 54 -4.77 1.38 5.43
C ILE A 54 -4.81 0.05 4.69
N ASP A 55 -4.23 0.03 3.52
CA ASP A 55 -4.01 -1.17 2.72
C ASP A 55 -2.51 -1.25 2.41
N GLN A 56 -1.82 -2.12 3.13
CA GLN A 56 -0.39 -2.31 2.88
C GLN A 56 -0.20 -3.07 1.58
N LEU A 57 0.39 -2.40 0.59
CA LEU A 57 0.77 -3.06 -0.64
C LEU A 57 1.96 -3.98 -0.36
N SER A 58 1.70 -5.28 -0.25
CA SER A 58 2.75 -6.29 -0.18
C SER A 58 2.92 -6.94 -1.54
N VAL A 59 4.10 -6.79 -2.12
CA VAL A 59 4.49 -7.48 -3.35
C VAL A 59 5.25 -8.73 -2.96
N GLN A 60 4.56 -9.87 -2.88
CA GLN A 60 5.23 -11.13 -2.59
C GLN A 60 6.07 -11.61 -3.79
N PRO A 61 7.26 -12.20 -3.55
CA PRO A 61 7.87 -12.57 -2.27
C PRO A 61 8.70 -11.46 -1.60
N TYR A 62 8.57 -10.23 -2.05
CA TYR A 62 9.46 -9.13 -1.72
C TYR A 62 8.91 -8.22 -0.63
N GLN A 63 9.80 -7.37 -0.13
CA GLN A 63 9.55 -6.51 1.00
C GLN A 63 8.49 -5.44 0.71
N GLN A 64 7.91 -4.95 1.78
CA GLN A 64 7.07 -3.76 1.78
C GLN A 64 7.85 -2.58 1.17
N ILE A 65 7.20 -1.81 0.32
CA ILE A 65 7.80 -0.61 -0.26
C ILE A 65 7.61 0.52 0.73
N ASP A 66 8.70 0.93 1.38
CA ASP A 66 8.66 1.85 2.53
C ASP A 66 8.14 3.25 2.17
N ASN A 67 8.30 3.68 0.92
CA ASN A 67 7.89 5.00 0.45
C ASN A 67 6.55 5.01 -0.29
N LEU A 68 5.79 3.94 -0.22
CA LEU A 68 4.47 3.84 -0.84
C LEU A 68 3.41 3.57 0.22
N THR A 69 2.53 4.52 0.41
CA THR A 69 1.36 4.39 1.30
C THR A 69 0.10 4.21 0.48
N SER A 70 -0.73 3.24 0.83
CA SER A 70 -1.98 2.98 0.14
C SER A 70 -3.16 2.87 1.10
N PHE A 71 -4.32 3.28 0.60
CA PHE A 71 -5.59 3.20 1.32
C PHE A 71 -6.61 2.46 0.50
N HIS A 72 -7.29 1.53 1.12
CA HIS A 72 -8.49 0.96 0.57
C HIS A 72 -9.67 1.89 0.88
N ILE A 73 -10.32 2.39 -0.16
CA ILE A 73 -11.45 3.28 -0.10
C ILE A 73 -12.71 2.52 -0.50
N THR A 74 -13.76 2.70 0.27
CA THR A 74 -15.12 2.26 -0.12
C THR A 74 -16.03 3.48 -0.14
N ILE A 75 -16.73 3.67 -1.24
CA ILE A 75 -17.71 4.76 -1.43
C ILE A 75 -19.07 4.13 -1.59
N ASP A 76 -19.99 4.47 -0.69
CA ASP A 76 -21.36 3.99 -0.67
C ASP A 76 -22.32 5.16 -0.95
N ASN A 77 -22.88 5.18 -2.15
CA ASN A 77 -23.84 6.19 -2.56
C ASN A 77 -25.26 5.75 -2.13
N GLN A 78 -25.71 6.23 -1.00
CA GLN A 78 -27.06 5.98 -0.48
C GLN A 78 -28.10 6.97 -1.01
N THR A 79 -27.69 7.89 -1.90
CA THR A 79 -28.59 8.89 -2.49
C THR A 79 -29.39 8.33 -3.67
N GLY A 80 -30.47 9.02 -4.04
CA GLY A 80 -31.26 8.71 -5.24
C GLY A 80 -30.67 9.23 -6.56
N LYS A 81 -29.42 9.76 -6.56
CA LYS A 81 -28.75 10.35 -7.75
C LYS A 81 -27.36 9.78 -7.92
N PRO A 82 -26.85 9.71 -9.16
CA PRO A 82 -25.45 9.38 -9.38
C PRO A 82 -24.53 10.41 -8.69
N VAL A 83 -23.42 9.93 -8.11
CA VAL A 83 -22.38 10.76 -7.48
C VAL A 83 -21.07 10.48 -8.18
N GLU A 84 -20.33 11.53 -8.49
CA GLU A 84 -19.00 11.43 -9.07
C GLU A 84 -17.96 11.88 -8.03
N ILE A 85 -17.01 11.01 -7.75
CA ILE A 85 -15.88 11.27 -6.87
C ILE A 85 -14.63 10.85 -7.61
N SER A 86 -13.84 11.87 -8.00
CA SER A 86 -12.56 11.62 -8.66
C SER A 86 -11.51 11.17 -7.62
N SER A 87 -10.70 10.19 -7.99
CA SER A 87 -9.53 9.82 -7.20
C SER A 87 -8.58 11.00 -6.98
N ASP A 88 -8.45 11.90 -7.96
CA ASP A 88 -7.58 13.09 -7.88
C ASP A 88 -8.01 14.13 -6.84
N ALA A 89 -9.23 14.00 -6.30
CA ALA A 89 -9.71 14.84 -5.20
C ALA A 89 -9.20 14.37 -3.82
N PHE A 90 -8.55 13.20 -3.76
CA PHE A 90 -7.90 12.74 -2.54
C PHE A 90 -6.50 13.32 -2.40
N VAL A 91 -6.15 13.72 -1.18
CA VAL A 91 -4.84 14.23 -0.79
C VAL A 91 -4.44 13.57 0.52
N LEU A 92 -3.22 13.07 0.59
CA LEU A 92 -2.61 12.68 1.85
C LEU A 92 -1.79 13.85 2.37
N LYS A 93 -1.96 14.19 3.65
CA LYS A 93 -1.23 15.23 4.34
C LYS A 93 -0.52 14.62 5.54
N ASP A 94 0.75 14.92 5.74
CA ASP A 94 1.50 14.46 6.92
C ASP A 94 1.38 15.44 8.11
N GLY A 95 2.01 15.06 9.22
CA GLY A 95 2.03 15.87 10.45
C GLY A 95 2.77 17.19 10.31
N ASP A 96 3.69 17.31 9.36
CA ASP A 96 4.46 18.53 9.08
C ASP A 96 3.74 19.46 8.08
N GLY A 97 2.60 19.01 7.55
CA GLY A 97 1.79 19.77 6.61
C GLY A 97 2.16 19.54 5.14
N GLN A 98 3.08 18.62 4.85
CA GLN A 98 3.41 18.24 3.49
C GLN A 98 2.22 17.49 2.85
N GLN A 99 1.93 17.81 1.59
CA GLN A 99 0.84 17.21 0.83
C GLN A 99 1.36 16.29 -0.26
N PHE A 100 0.75 15.11 -0.34
CA PHE A 100 1.04 14.11 -1.34
C PHE A 100 -0.19 13.92 -2.22
N ARG A 101 0.05 13.82 -3.52
CA ARG A 101 -0.99 13.57 -4.52
C ARG A 101 -1.06 12.09 -4.83
N ILE A 102 -2.19 11.67 -5.30
CA ILE A 102 -2.39 10.31 -5.79
C ILE A 102 -1.38 9.97 -6.87
N VAL A 103 -0.94 8.72 -6.84
CA VAL A 103 -0.08 8.10 -7.86
C VAL A 103 -0.94 7.14 -8.66
N THR A 104 -0.82 7.19 -9.97
CA THR A 104 -1.57 6.29 -10.85
C THR A 104 -1.10 4.84 -10.73
N PRO A 105 -1.96 3.84 -10.97
CA PRO A 105 -1.58 2.44 -10.93
C PRO A 105 -0.41 2.10 -11.86
N GLU A 106 -0.30 2.77 -13.02
CA GLU A 106 0.81 2.62 -13.97
C GLU A 106 2.13 3.02 -13.34
N HIS A 107 2.16 4.16 -12.66
CA HIS A 107 3.37 4.65 -12.01
C HIS A 107 3.75 3.80 -10.79
N VAL A 108 2.77 3.32 -10.01
CA VAL A 108 2.99 2.35 -8.94
C VAL A 108 3.64 1.08 -9.49
N LYS A 109 3.13 0.55 -10.61
CA LYS A 109 3.73 -0.60 -11.28
C LYS A 109 5.19 -0.36 -11.67
N GLU A 110 5.52 0.83 -12.19
CA GLU A 110 6.89 1.17 -12.54
C GLU A 110 7.83 1.17 -11.32
N ILE A 111 7.38 1.73 -10.19
CA ILE A 111 8.14 1.78 -8.94
C ILE A 111 8.39 0.36 -8.44
N VAL A 112 7.33 -0.44 -8.29
CA VAL A 112 7.41 -1.83 -7.83
C VAL A 112 8.30 -2.67 -8.74
N SER A 113 8.20 -2.48 -10.07
CA SER A 113 9.02 -3.24 -11.02
C SER A 113 10.51 -2.88 -10.91
N ARG A 114 10.85 -1.63 -10.62
CA ARG A 114 12.24 -1.21 -10.40
C ARG A 114 12.82 -1.80 -9.12
N ASP A 115 12.08 -1.76 -8.04
CA ASP A 115 12.53 -2.26 -6.75
C ASP A 115 12.70 -3.79 -6.76
N THR A 116 11.84 -4.51 -7.46
CA THR A 116 11.98 -5.96 -7.63
C THR A 116 13.23 -6.37 -8.40
N VAL A 117 13.72 -5.54 -9.31
CA VAL A 117 14.97 -5.80 -10.06
C VAL A 117 16.19 -5.76 -9.14
N TYR A 118 16.19 -4.92 -8.10
CA TYR A 118 17.29 -4.80 -7.14
C TYR A 118 17.24 -5.83 -6.01
N LEU A 119 16.08 -6.43 -5.75
CA LEU A 119 15.87 -7.36 -4.64
C LEU A 119 16.18 -8.81 -4.97
N ILE A 120 16.48 -9.15 -6.21
CA ILE A 120 16.90 -10.51 -6.55
C ILE A 120 18.38 -10.65 -6.22
N PRO A 121 18.76 -11.38 -5.15
CA PRO A 121 20.16 -11.63 -4.86
C PRO A 121 20.78 -12.39 -6.02
N TYR A 122 21.75 -11.77 -6.64
CA TYR A 122 22.53 -12.39 -7.72
C TYR A 122 23.67 -13.21 -7.13
N PRO A 123 23.98 -14.42 -7.63
CA PRO A 123 23.36 -15.09 -8.78
C PRO A 123 22.24 -16.08 -8.38
N TYR A 124 21.11 -16.02 -9.05
CA TYR A 124 20.12 -17.08 -8.98
C TYR A 124 20.60 -18.24 -9.87
N ILE A 125 20.92 -19.37 -9.26
CA ILE A 125 21.22 -20.61 -9.99
C ILE A 125 19.89 -21.33 -10.19
N GLY A 126 19.26 -21.12 -11.34
CA GLY A 126 18.09 -21.87 -11.77
C GLY A 126 18.50 -23.13 -12.53
N TYR A 127 17.92 -24.25 -12.22
CA TYR A 127 18.03 -25.46 -13.02
C TYR A 127 16.89 -25.47 -14.04
N TYR A 128 17.21 -25.34 -15.31
CA TYR A 128 16.27 -25.55 -16.39
C TYR A 128 16.45 -26.95 -16.92
N TYR A 129 15.39 -27.74 -16.91
CA TYR A 129 15.31 -28.98 -17.68
C TYR A 129 14.87 -28.61 -19.09
N LEU A 130 15.81 -28.58 -20.03
CA LEU A 130 15.47 -28.65 -21.43
C LEU A 130 15.36 -30.13 -21.78
N GLU A 131 14.15 -30.62 -21.92
CA GLU A 131 13.91 -31.92 -22.54
C GLU A 131 14.15 -31.77 -24.06
N ASP A 132 15.38 -31.94 -24.46
CA ASP A 132 15.67 -32.29 -25.83
C ASP A 132 15.55 -33.80 -25.96
N GLN A 133 14.46 -34.25 -26.53
CA GLN A 133 14.15 -35.67 -26.67
C GLN A 133 15.13 -36.41 -27.61
N GLU A 134 15.89 -35.71 -28.46
CA GLU A 134 16.87 -36.31 -29.37
C GLU A 134 18.28 -36.48 -28.74
N HIS A 135 18.64 -35.72 -27.70
CA HIS A 135 20.00 -35.70 -27.16
C HIS A 135 20.14 -36.04 -25.70
N GLY A 136 19.09 -36.51 -25.07
CA GLY A 136 19.08 -36.80 -23.64
C GLY A 136 19.05 -35.52 -22.79
N ALA A 137 18.74 -35.68 -21.53
CA ALA A 137 18.64 -34.56 -20.58
C ALA A 137 20.03 -33.94 -20.35
N PHE A 138 20.28 -32.77 -20.89
CA PHE A 138 21.42 -31.95 -20.52
C PHE A 138 21.03 -31.00 -19.39
N THR A 139 21.67 -31.20 -18.26
CA THR A 139 21.64 -30.22 -17.17
C THR A 139 22.57 -29.08 -17.56
N GLN A 140 22.09 -28.05 -18.23
CA GLN A 140 22.85 -26.82 -18.37
C GLN A 140 22.53 -25.94 -17.16
N THR A 141 23.53 -25.71 -16.33
CA THR A 141 23.55 -24.63 -15.38
C THR A 141 23.75 -23.35 -16.16
N MET A 142 22.68 -22.75 -16.62
CA MET A 142 22.76 -21.38 -17.12
C MET A 142 22.71 -20.47 -15.90
N ALA A 143 23.80 -19.77 -15.64
CA ALA A 143 23.76 -18.54 -14.87
C ALA A 143 22.97 -17.55 -15.73
N SER A 144 21.68 -17.46 -15.52
CA SER A 144 20.86 -16.46 -16.18
C SER A 144 21.27 -15.09 -15.65
N SER A 145 21.87 -14.29 -16.51
CA SER A 145 22.14 -12.88 -16.23
C SER A 145 20.85 -12.02 -16.36
N LEU A 146 19.79 -12.64 -16.82
CA LEU A 146 18.49 -12.00 -16.82
C LEU A 146 17.90 -12.17 -15.41
N PRO A 147 17.55 -11.07 -14.75
CA PRO A 147 16.72 -11.18 -13.57
C PRO A 147 15.56 -12.09 -13.97
N PHE A 148 15.32 -13.14 -13.20
CA PHE A 148 14.07 -13.86 -13.31
C PHE A 148 13.01 -12.85 -12.93
N TYR A 149 12.47 -12.18 -13.93
CA TYR A 149 11.18 -11.56 -13.80
C TYR A 149 10.26 -12.75 -13.60
N ALA A 150 10.16 -13.19 -12.35
CA ALA A 150 8.94 -13.82 -11.97
C ALA A 150 7.91 -12.84 -12.50
N GLU A 151 7.13 -13.23 -13.46
CA GLU A 151 6.03 -12.46 -13.98
C GLU A 151 4.96 -12.28 -12.91
N TYR A 152 5.40 -11.90 -11.73
CA TYR A 152 4.62 -11.25 -10.72
C TYR A 152 4.41 -9.84 -11.26
N HIS A 153 3.72 -9.81 -12.39
CA HIS A 153 3.06 -8.58 -12.75
C HIS A 153 2.11 -8.32 -11.61
N PRO A 154 2.27 -7.23 -10.88
CA PRO A 154 1.30 -6.84 -9.88
C PRO A 154 0.02 -6.39 -10.59
N GLN A 155 -0.63 -7.33 -11.26
CA GLN A 155 -1.94 -7.16 -11.91
C GLN A 155 -2.93 -6.62 -10.89
N ASP A 156 -2.75 -7.00 -9.64
CA ASP A 156 -3.53 -6.52 -8.51
C ASP A 156 -3.51 -5.00 -8.35
N ILE A 157 -2.43 -4.32 -8.72
CA ILE A 157 -2.36 -2.86 -8.66
C ILE A 157 -3.47 -2.23 -9.51
N PHE A 158 -3.71 -2.76 -10.71
CA PHE A 158 -4.74 -2.26 -11.61
C PHE A 158 -6.15 -2.74 -11.21
N THR A 159 -6.28 -4.03 -10.93
CA THR A 159 -7.58 -4.63 -10.63
C THR A 159 -8.14 -4.19 -9.29
N ARG A 160 -7.26 -3.79 -8.37
CA ARG A 160 -7.64 -3.26 -7.05
C ARG A 160 -7.77 -1.74 -7.01
N ALA A 161 -7.32 -1.02 -8.03
CA ALA A 161 -7.42 0.44 -8.07
C ALA A 161 -8.88 0.91 -7.95
N LEU A 162 -9.07 2.07 -7.30
CA LEU A 162 -10.39 2.67 -7.19
C LEU A 162 -10.93 2.99 -8.59
N PRO A 163 -12.07 2.42 -8.98
CA PRO A 163 -12.62 2.65 -10.32
C PRO A 163 -13.05 4.11 -10.51
N ALA A 164 -12.76 4.65 -11.70
CA ALA A 164 -13.21 5.98 -12.09
C ALA A 164 -14.65 5.95 -12.61
N GLY A 165 -15.33 7.10 -12.52
CA GLY A 165 -16.65 7.32 -13.09
C GLY A 165 -17.77 7.47 -12.06
N PRO A 166 -19.00 7.69 -12.53
CA PRO A 166 -20.13 7.93 -11.65
C PRO A 166 -20.56 6.67 -10.91
N ILE A 167 -20.83 6.85 -9.62
CA ILE A 167 -21.38 5.82 -8.73
C ILE A 167 -22.88 5.93 -8.77
N LEU A 168 -23.54 4.89 -9.24
CA LEU A 168 -25.00 4.86 -9.40
C LEU A 168 -25.72 5.00 -8.05
N PRO A 169 -27.02 5.43 -8.06
CA PRO A 169 -27.83 5.46 -6.86
C PRO A 169 -27.86 4.10 -6.15
N HIS A 170 -27.78 4.12 -4.83
CA HIS A 170 -27.83 2.93 -3.97
C HIS A 170 -26.78 1.87 -4.33
N SER A 171 -25.63 2.31 -4.86
CA SER A 171 -24.52 1.45 -5.27
C SER A 171 -23.27 1.77 -4.48
N LYS A 172 -22.37 0.79 -4.45
CA LYS A 172 -21.09 0.87 -3.76
C LYS A 172 -19.94 0.53 -4.70
N VAL A 173 -18.86 1.30 -4.60
CA VAL A 173 -17.60 1.01 -5.25
C VAL A 173 -16.49 0.93 -4.21
N ALA A 174 -15.48 0.11 -4.47
CA ALA A 174 -14.33 0.01 -3.60
C ALA A 174 -13.06 -0.18 -4.43
N GLY A 175 -11.95 0.31 -3.91
CA GLY A 175 -10.66 0.15 -4.53
C GLY A 175 -9.55 0.82 -3.75
N VAL A 176 -8.33 0.70 -4.24
CA VAL A 176 -7.13 1.21 -3.60
C VAL A 176 -6.66 2.49 -4.28
N ILE A 177 -6.23 3.44 -3.47
CA ILE A 177 -5.54 4.66 -3.90
C ILE A 177 -4.13 4.66 -3.32
N TYR A 178 -3.17 5.23 -4.05
CA TYR A 178 -1.75 5.15 -3.76
C TYR A 178 -1.13 6.53 -3.62
N PHE A 179 -0.17 6.67 -2.70
CA PHE A 179 0.60 7.90 -2.46
C PHE A 179 2.08 7.57 -2.33
N LEU A 180 2.95 8.38 -2.94
CA LEU A 180 4.38 8.34 -2.66
C LEU A 180 4.66 9.13 -1.38
N ALA A 181 4.53 8.46 -0.27
CA ALA A 181 4.75 9.00 1.06
C ALA A 181 5.34 7.91 1.95
N ASP A 182 6.38 8.25 2.68
CA ASP A 182 6.96 7.38 3.71
C ASP A 182 6.33 7.72 5.07
N PRO A 183 5.40 6.91 5.57
CA PRO A 183 4.74 7.18 6.84
C PRO A 183 5.69 7.08 8.03
N ALA A 184 6.85 6.41 7.89
CA ALA A 184 7.84 6.30 8.95
C ALA A 184 8.52 7.65 9.28
N GLN A 185 8.45 8.64 8.38
CA GLN A 185 9.00 9.97 8.61
C GLN A 185 8.13 10.86 9.49
N THR A 186 6.87 10.51 9.70
CA THR A 186 5.90 11.32 10.46
C THR A 186 5.26 10.51 11.60
N ASN A 187 4.59 11.19 12.52
CA ASN A 187 3.81 10.54 13.59
C ASN A 187 2.29 10.53 13.27
N HIS A 188 1.90 11.21 12.20
CA HIS A 188 0.51 11.39 11.85
C HIS A 188 0.38 11.63 10.35
N VAL A 189 -0.64 11.02 9.75
CA VAL A 189 -1.08 11.31 8.39
C VAL A 189 -2.59 11.51 8.37
N GLU A 190 -3.06 12.37 7.48
CA GLU A 190 -4.48 12.66 7.31
C GLU A 190 -4.86 12.49 5.84
N LEU A 191 -5.76 11.56 5.56
CA LEU A 191 -6.33 11.42 4.23
C LEU A 191 -7.52 12.36 4.10
N LEU A 192 -7.46 13.25 3.13
CA LEU A 192 -8.44 14.30 2.86
C LEU A 192 -9.13 14.04 1.53
N LEU A 193 -10.44 14.26 1.48
CA LEU A 193 -11.17 14.29 0.23
C LEU A 193 -11.85 15.65 0.06
N PHE A 194 -11.55 16.30 -1.05
CA PHE A 194 -12.15 17.58 -1.44
C PHE A 194 -13.39 17.39 -2.32
N ALA A 195 -14.16 18.44 -2.46
CA ALA A 195 -15.34 18.41 -3.31
C ALA A 195 -15.02 18.26 -4.80
N ASP A 196 -13.85 18.75 -5.21
CA ASP A 196 -13.36 18.71 -6.58
C ASP A 196 -11.83 18.49 -6.66
N THR A 197 -11.33 18.32 -7.87
CA THR A 197 -9.91 18.11 -8.15
C THR A 197 -9.05 19.38 -8.06
N GLN A 198 -9.66 20.56 -7.94
CA GLN A 198 -8.94 21.82 -7.76
C GLN A 198 -8.56 22.06 -6.29
N LEU A 199 -9.06 21.23 -5.38
CA LEU A 199 -8.79 21.26 -3.94
C LEU A 199 -9.11 22.62 -3.29
N GLN A 200 -10.17 23.24 -3.74
CA GLN A 200 -10.58 24.52 -3.21
C GLN A 200 -11.47 24.36 -1.96
N GLY A 201 -11.27 25.24 -0.99
CA GLY A 201 -12.05 25.26 0.25
C GLY A 201 -11.60 24.20 1.26
N GLU A 202 -12.51 23.86 2.15
CA GLU A 202 -12.27 22.85 3.17
C GLU A 202 -12.51 21.43 2.60
N PRO A 203 -11.72 20.43 3.01
CA PRO A 203 -11.98 19.06 2.65
C PRO A 203 -13.32 18.61 3.20
N ARG A 204 -14.06 17.88 2.38
CA ARG A 204 -15.40 17.38 2.72
C ARG A 204 -15.35 16.19 3.66
N TYR A 205 -14.30 15.34 3.53
CA TYR A 205 -14.07 14.18 4.40
C TYR A 205 -12.65 14.22 4.92
N ARG A 206 -12.46 13.76 6.18
CA ARG A 206 -11.17 13.75 6.87
C ARG A 206 -10.96 12.43 7.61
N PHE A 207 -9.89 11.75 7.30
CA PHE A 207 -9.53 10.46 7.92
C PHE A 207 -8.13 10.55 8.51
N PRO A 208 -7.99 10.85 9.81
CA PRO A 208 -6.69 10.90 10.46
C PRO A 208 -6.21 9.52 10.89
N PHE A 209 -4.91 9.30 10.72
CA PHE A 209 -4.22 8.08 11.14
C PHE A 209 -2.97 8.43 11.94
N GLY A 210 -2.76 7.76 13.06
CA GLY A 210 -1.53 7.82 13.84
C GLY A 210 -0.51 6.83 13.29
N VAL A 211 0.77 7.21 13.35
CA VAL A 211 1.90 6.36 12.94
C VAL A 211 2.72 6.04 14.19
N ALA A 212 2.72 4.77 14.60
CA ALA A 212 3.56 4.27 15.68
C ALA A 212 4.85 3.67 15.09
N LYS A 213 5.98 4.06 15.70
CA LYS A 213 7.33 3.60 15.33
C LYS A 213 7.80 2.50 16.26
#